data_d184ca7210128c520388e90e0ce41ed6
#
_entry.id   d184ca7210128c520388e90e0ce41ed6
#
_cell.length_a   1.000
_cell.length_b   1.000
_cell.length_c   1.000
_cell.angle_alpha   90.00
_cell.angle_beta   90.00
_cell.angle_gamma   90.00
#
_symmetry.space_group_name_H-M   'P 1'
#
loop_
_entity.id
_entity.type
_entity.pdbx_description
1 polymer ?
#
loop_
_entity_poly.entity_id
_entity_poly.type
_entity_poly.pdbx_seq_one_letter_code
_entity_poly.pdbx_strand_id
1 'polypeptide(L)'
;MSHYCFCGKVTDNPADKLVAAINENRTAHKDSSLFDNPGLACLALQYIKAYQGDCGAVGGSDAKKPPESQFAEEFAPNCGVKASTLARITGRFLGCQTKYIHAPEAFSEILIRNQKSLDILYSKNHTEVGAAVTGTDGGSPYFWCVLFSNGKSNSTFAFEGGVAKPTKPGCYSGANDVCSGAHDWSQVSVMLLFTASVLIAMGFAFPL
;
A
#
# COMPACT_ATOMS: atom_id res chain seq x y z
N MET A 1 -15.07 19.48 28.99
CA MET A 1 -14.04 18.63 28.34
C MET A 1 -14.71 17.92 27.19
N SER A 2 -14.52 18.39 25.97
CA SER A 2 -15.17 17.83 24.79
C SER A 2 -14.29 16.73 24.22
N HIS A 3 -14.74 15.47 24.33
CA HIS A 3 -14.11 14.34 23.68
C HIS A 3 -14.44 14.40 22.19
N TYR A 4 -13.50 14.90 21.40
CA TYR A 4 -13.54 14.69 19.95
C TYR A 4 -13.21 13.22 19.69
N CYS A 5 -14.25 12.42 19.48
CA CYS A 5 -14.12 11.09 18.93
C CYS A 5 -13.68 11.27 17.45
N PHE A 6 -12.38 11.06 17.18
CA PHE A 6 -11.88 10.91 15.82
C PHE A 6 -12.44 9.58 15.30
N CYS A 7 -13.63 9.64 14.71
CA CYS A 7 -14.18 8.54 13.94
C CYS A 7 -13.40 8.46 12.63
N GLY A 8 -12.19 7.89 12.68
CA GLY A 8 -11.41 7.57 11.51
C GLY A 8 -12.22 6.60 10.66
N LYS A 9 -12.54 7.01 9.44
CA LYS A 9 -13.15 6.13 8.44
C LYS A 9 -12.21 4.92 8.31
N VAL A 10 -12.65 3.74 8.74
CA VAL A 10 -11.90 2.49 8.57
C VAL A 10 -11.88 2.23 7.06
N THR A 11 -10.86 2.70 6.40
CA THR A 11 -10.63 2.39 5.01
C THR A 11 -10.08 0.97 4.96
N ASP A 12 -10.67 0.11 4.15
CA ASP A 12 -10.15 -1.25 3.92
C ASP A 12 -8.95 -1.22 2.94
N ASN A 13 -8.11 -0.21 3.10
CA ASN A 13 -6.93 0.03 2.30
C ASN A 13 -5.76 -0.84 2.79
N PRO A 14 -5.29 -1.83 2.01
CA PRO A 14 -4.18 -2.69 2.42
C PRO A 14 -2.86 -1.93 2.62
N ALA A 15 -2.67 -0.79 1.97
CA ALA A 15 -1.49 0.04 2.17
C ALA A 15 -1.52 0.76 3.54
N ASP A 16 -2.70 1.23 4.00
CA ASP A 16 -2.86 1.78 5.36
C ASP A 16 -2.60 0.69 6.41
N LYS A 17 -3.10 -0.53 6.17
CA LYS A 17 -2.84 -1.67 7.06
C LYS A 17 -1.37 -2.03 7.13
N LEU A 18 -0.63 -1.86 6.02
CA LEU A 18 0.81 -2.09 5.99
C LEU A 18 1.57 -1.05 6.82
N VAL A 19 1.20 0.24 6.72
CA VAL A 19 1.76 1.31 7.56
C VAL A 19 1.44 1.07 9.03
N ALA A 20 0.21 0.64 9.34
CA ALA A 20 -0.18 0.30 10.70
C ALA A 20 0.70 -0.84 11.28
N ALA A 21 0.91 -1.93 10.53
CA ALA A 21 1.76 -3.05 10.94
C ALA A 21 3.22 -2.62 11.17
N ILE A 22 3.76 -1.73 10.33
CA ILE A 22 5.09 -1.16 10.51
C ILE A 22 5.17 -0.38 11.82
N ASN A 23 4.23 0.53 12.05
CA ASN A 23 4.22 1.38 13.25
C ASN A 23 3.98 0.58 14.53
N GLU A 24 3.15 -0.45 14.48
CA GLU A 24 2.96 -1.39 15.60
C GLU A 24 4.26 -2.10 15.97
N ASN A 25 4.99 -2.64 14.99
CA ASN A 25 6.27 -3.31 15.21
C ASN A 25 7.34 -2.35 15.74
N ARG A 26 7.43 -1.12 15.21
CA ARG A 26 8.36 -0.12 15.71
C ARG A 26 8.07 0.25 17.17
N THR A 27 6.81 0.52 17.50
CA THR A 27 6.42 0.87 18.89
C THR A 27 6.62 -0.28 19.86
N ALA A 28 6.37 -1.52 19.45
CA ALA A 28 6.70 -2.71 20.23
C ALA A 28 8.22 -2.82 20.50
N HIS A 29 9.05 -2.38 19.57
CA HIS A 29 10.51 -2.29 19.68
C HIS A 29 10.98 -1.02 20.43
N LYS A 30 10.07 -0.19 20.93
CA LYS A 30 10.33 1.10 21.61
C LYS A 30 10.89 2.20 20.69
N ASP A 31 10.68 2.10 19.40
CA ASP A 31 10.96 3.16 18.43
C ASP A 31 9.74 4.05 18.20
N SER A 32 9.96 5.27 17.72
CA SER A 32 8.86 6.18 17.40
C SER A 32 8.06 5.69 16.20
N SER A 33 6.75 5.90 16.24
CA SER A 33 5.89 5.77 15.06
C SER A 33 6.32 6.75 13.98
N LEU A 34 6.13 6.35 12.73
CA LEU A 34 6.39 7.16 11.55
C LEU A 34 5.11 7.85 11.09
N PHE A 35 5.25 9.07 10.58
CA PHE A 35 4.14 9.78 9.95
C PHE A 35 3.83 9.15 8.57
N ASP A 36 2.55 8.84 8.32
CA ASP A 36 2.11 8.38 7.01
C ASP A 36 2.07 9.55 6.02
N ASN A 37 2.92 9.50 4.99
CA ASN A 37 3.06 10.54 3.97
C ASN A 37 2.45 10.05 2.64
N PRO A 38 1.26 10.53 2.25
CA PRO A 38 0.58 10.07 1.03
C PRO A 38 1.35 10.39 -0.26
N GLY A 39 2.17 11.45 -0.27
CA GLY A 39 3.04 11.75 -1.41
C GLY A 39 4.10 10.67 -1.60
N LEU A 40 4.75 10.26 -0.50
CA LEU A 40 5.71 9.18 -0.50
C LEU A 40 5.05 7.84 -0.86
N ALA A 41 3.84 7.60 -0.38
CA ALA A 41 3.05 6.41 -0.69
C ALA A 41 2.68 6.34 -2.18
N CYS A 42 2.30 7.47 -2.79
CA CYS A 42 2.06 7.53 -4.22
C CYS A 42 3.32 7.23 -5.04
N LEU A 43 4.49 7.74 -4.61
CA LEU A 43 5.76 7.36 -5.24
C LEU A 43 6.00 5.85 -5.19
N ALA A 44 5.74 5.23 -4.03
CA ALA A 44 5.82 3.78 -3.88
C ALA A 44 4.93 3.07 -4.90
N LEU A 45 3.70 3.56 -5.13
CA LEU A 45 2.80 3.00 -6.13
C LEU A 45 3.35 3.14 -7.56
N GLN A 46 3.86 4.31 -7.94
CA GLN A 46 4.45 4.50 -9.27
C GLN A 46 5.68 3.62 -9.48
N TYR A 47 6.49 3.46 -8.45
CA TYR A 47 7.66 2.59 -8.50
C TYR A 47 7.30 1.13 -8.77
N ILE A 48 6.33 0.56 -8.05
CA ILE A 48 5.92 -0.83 -8.29
C ILE A 48 5.22 -1.03 -9.65
N LYS A 49 4.53 -0.01 -10.16
CA LYS A 49 3.97 -0.03 -11.52
C LYS A 49 5.05 -0.09 -12.61
N ALA A 50 6.23 0.47 -12.37
CA ALA A 50 7.34 0.41 -13.32
C ALA A 50 7.84 -1.02 -13.59
N TYR A 51 7.53 -1.97 -12.71
CA TYR A 51 7.83 -3.40 -12.93
C TYR A 51 6.90 -4.08 -13.94
N GLN A 52 5.77 -3.48 -14.29
CA GLN A 52 4.84 -3.97 -15.31
C GLN A 52 4.45 -5.46 -15.12
N GLY A 53 4.30 -5.88 -13.86
CA GLY A 53 3.96 -7.26 -13.50
C GLY A 53 5.15 -8.23 -13.49
N ASP A 54 6.37 -7.77 -13.76
CA ASP A 54 7.56 -8.63 -13.70
C ASP A 54 8.05 -8.81 -12.26
N CYS A 55 7.53 -9.84 -11.60
CA CYS A 55 7.92 -10.22 -10.25
C CYS A 55 9.38 -10.74 -10.19
N GLY A 56 9.87 -11.34 -11.27
CA GLY A 56 11.23 -11.87 -11.35
C GLY A 56 12.31 -10.77 -11.30
N ALA A 57 11.95 -9.55 -11.70
CA ALA A 57 12.86 -8.40 -11.63
C ALA A 57 13.04 -7.85 -10.20
N VAL A 58 12.17 -8.25 -9.25
CA VAL A 58 12.26 -7.77 -7.86
C VAL A 58 13.46 -8.39 -7.15
N GLY A 59 14.40 -7.55 -6.73
CA GLY A 59 15.63 -7.99 -6.05
C GLY A 59 16.76 -8.47 -6.96
N GLY A 60 16.54 -8.50 -8.27
CA GLY A 60 17.57 -8.81 -9.26
C GLY A 60 18.55 -7.64 -9.50
N SER A 61 19.63 -7.93 -10.23
CA SER A 61 20.62 -6.91 -10.66
C SER A 61 19.99 -5.86 -11.61
N ASP A 62 19.00 -6.28 -12.38
CA ASP A 62 18.27 -5.44 -13.36
C ASP A 62 17.00 -4.84 -12.75
N ALA A 63 16.91 -4.80 -11.42
CA ALA A 63 15.80 -4.15 -10.74
C ALA A 63 15.62 -2.73 -11.30
N LYS A 64 14.38 -2.39 -11.73
CA LYS A 64 13.99 -1.07 -12.25
C LYS A 64 14.03 -0.02 -11.14
N LYS A 65 15.24 0.21 -10.64
CA LYS A 65 15.55 1.05 -9.50
C LYS A 65 16.37 2.22 -9.96
N PRO A 66 15.79 3.41 -10.08
CA PRO A 66 16.60 4.60 -10.27
C PRO A 66 17.48 4.84 -9.04
N PRO A 67 18.60 5.55 -9.18
CA PRO A 67 19.36 6.03 -8.05
C PRO A 67 18.46 6.77 -7.04
N GLU A 68 18.74 6.63 -5.75
CA GLU A 68 17.90 7.24 -4.71
C GLU A 68 17.78 8.77 -4.86
N SER A 69 18.79 9.42 -5.42
CA SER A 69 18.77 10.85 -5.72
C SER A 69 17.79 11.25 -6.82
N GLN A 70 17.44 10.34 -7.73
CA GLN A 70 16.53 10.59 -8.87
C GLN A 70 15.13 10.00 -8.63
N PHE A 71 14.93 9.24 -7.57
CA PHE A 71 13.71 8.49 -7.32
C PHE A 71 12.48 9.41 -7.24
N ALA A 72 12.58 10.51 -6.50
CA ALA A 72 11.50 11.48 -6.39
C ALA A 72 11.23 12.19 -7.71
N GLU A 73 12.27 12.55 -8.46
CA GLU A 73 12.13 13.24 -9.76
C GLU A 73 11.47 12.34 -10.82
N GLU A 74 11.76 11.04 -10.80
CA GLU A 74 11.20 10.10 -11.77
C GLU A 74 9.71 9.81 -11.49
N PHE A 75 9.32 9.64 -10.23
CA PHE A 75 7.98 9.16 -9.89
C PHE A 75 7.01 10.25 -9.40
N ALA A 76 7.48 11.36 -8.86
CA ALA A 76 6.62 12.41 -8.32
C ALA A 76 5.69 13.05 -9.37
N PRO A 77 6.09 13.29 -10.62
CA PRO A 77 5.21 13.87 -11.63
C PRO A 77 3.93 13.06 -11.86
N ASN A 78 4.03 11.73 -11.80
CA ASN A 78 2.86 10.84 -11.97
C ASN A 78 1.91 10.87 -10.77
N CYS A 79 2.35 11.40 -9.64
CA CYS A 79 1.53 11.63 -8.45
C CYS A 79 0.96 13.06 -8.39
N GLY A 80 1.39 13.94 -9.30
CA GLY A 80 1.10 15.36 -9.19
C GLY A 80 1.79 16.03 -7.99
N VAL A 81 2.88 15.42 -7.49
CA VAL A 81 3.67 15.92 -6.36
C VAL A 81 4.92 16.60 -6.89
N LYS A 82 5.24 17.78 -6.34
CA LYS A 82 6.52 18.45 -6.62
C LYS A 82 7.66 17.70 -5.94
N ALA A 83 8.57 17.11 -6.71
CA ALA A 83 9.69 16.32 -6.20
C ALA A 83 10.51 17.06 -5.12
N SER A 84 10.71 18.37 -5.29
CA SER A 84 11.46 19.22 -4.36
C SER A 84 10.83 19.38 -2.98
N THR A 85 9.57 19.00 -2.80
CA THR A 85 8.85 19.06 -1.51
C THR A 85 8.89 17.73 -0.75
N LEU A 86 9.41 16.66 -1.38
CA LEU A 86 9.61 15.38 -0.75
C LEU A 86 10.98 15.30 -0.09
N ALA A 87 11.03 14.74 1.11
CA ALA A 87 12.29 14.49 1.77
C ALA A 87 13.04 13.31 1.14
N ARG A 88 14.32 13.20 1.44
CA ARG A 88 15.16 12.12 0.93
C ARG A 88 14.66 10.76 1.39
N ILE A 89 14.60 9.81 0.45
CA ILE A 89 14.33 8.40 0.74
C ILE A 89 15.51 7.83 1.54
N THR A 90 15.22 7.27 2.71
CA THR A 90 16.21 6.75 3.65
C THR A 90 16.16 5.23 3.79
N GLY A 91 15.11 4.61 3.25
CA GLY A 91 14.95 3.17 3.25
C GLY A 91 13.81 2.73 2.34
N ARG A 92 13.81 1.46 1.97
CA ARG A 92 12.81 0.88 1.10
C ARG A 92 12.64 -0.60 1.34
N PHE A 93 11.37 -1.05 1.36
CA PHE A 93 11.01 -2.44 1.18
C PHE A 93 10.30 -2.62 -0.16
N LEU A 94 10.57 -3.73 -0.80
CA LEU A 94 9.91 -4.15 -2.03
C LEU A 94 9.77 -5.66 -2.03
N GLY A 95 8.57 -6.12 -2.31
CA GLY A 95 8.27 -7.53 -2.45
C GLY A 95 7.22 -7.78 -3.51
N CYS A 96 7.25 -8.98 -4.07
CA CYS A 96 6.29 -9.44 -5.05
C CYS A 96 6.05 -10.94 -4.90
N GLN A 97 4.81 -11.35 -5.15
CA GLN A 97 4.44 -12.76 -5.30
C GLN A 97 3.15 -12.93 -6.10
N THR A 98 2.87 -14.15 -6.53
CA THR A 98 1.71 -14.46 -7.36
C THR A 98 0.40 -14.54 -6.58
N LYS A 99 0.43 -14.86 -5.30
CA LYS A 99 -0.75 -14.96 -4.44
C LYS A 99 -0.90 -13.71 -3.60
N TYR A 100 -2.12 -13.15 -3.55
CA TYR A 100 -2.42 -12.07 -2.60
C TYR A 100 -2.39 -12.61 -1.16
N ILE A 101 -1.77 -11.83 -0.27
CA ILE A 101 -1.82 -12.05 1.18
C ILE A 101 -2.16 -10.73 1.87
N HIS A 102 -2.65 -10.80 3.10
CA HIS A 102 -2.99 -9.61 3.86
C HIS A 102 -1.74 -8.84 4.31
N ALA A 103 -1.91 -7.54 4.56
CA ALA A 103 -0.79 -6.64 4.86
C ALA A 103 0.11 -7.10 6.04
N PRO A 104 -0.40 -7.63 7.17
CA PRO A 104 0.46 -8.14 8.24
C PRO A 104 1.32 -9.34 7.81
N GLU A 105 0.78 -10.25 7.00
CA GLU A 105 1.50 -11.38 6.44
C GLU A 105 2.53 -10.91 5.40
N ALA A 106 2.13 -9.97 4.51
CA ALA A 106 3.05 -9.38 3.54
C ALA A 106 4.24 -8.69 4.25
N PHE A 107 3.98 -8.01 5.36
CA PHE A 107 5.02 -7.41 6.18
C PHE A 107 6.00 -8.45 6.69
N SER A 108 5.53 -9.50 7.36
CA SER A 108 6.39 -10.50 8.01
C SER A 108 7.04 -11.48 7.03
N GLU A 109 6.32 -11.92 6.00
CA GLU A 109 6.77 -13.00 5.12
C GLU A 109 7.49 -12.51 3.86
N ILE A 110 7.13 -11.31 3.35
CA ILE A 110 7.67 -10.78 2.10
C ILE A 110 8.69 -9.68 2.34
N LEU A 111 8.40 -8.73 3.23
CA LEU A 111 9.19 -7.51 3.37
C LEU A 111 10.30 -7.66 4.42
N ILE A 112 10.02 -8.33 5.54
CA ILE A 112 10.99 -8.53 6.62
C ILE A 112 11.59 -9.94 6.55
N ARG A 113 12.64 -10.09 5.75
CA ARG A 113 13.24 -11.42 5.47
C ARG A 113 14.59 -11.67 6.14
N ASN A 114 15.27 -10.64 6.57
CA ASN A 114 16.64 -10.76 7.06
C ASN A 114 17.04 -9.57 7.93
N GLN A 115 18.21 -9.63 8.53
CA GLN A 115 18.74 -8.59 9.41
C GLN A 115 18.75 -7.21 8.74
N LYS A 116 19.13 -7.11 7.46
CA LYS A 116 19.15 -5.84 6.74
C LYS A 116 17.77 -5.18 6.68
N SER A 117 16.69 -5.97 6.51
CA SER A 117 15.33 -5.42 6.56
C SER A 117 14.93 -4.97 7.98
N LEU A 118 15.38 -5.65 9.02
CA LEU A 118 15.19 -5.19 10.40
C LEU A 118 15.96 -3.90 10.69
N ASP A 119 17.20 -3.79 10.22
CA ASP A 119 18.00 -2.58 10.36
C ASP A 119 17.34 -1.36 9.68
N ILE A 120 16.70 -1.57 8.53
CA ILE A 120 15.89 -0.54 7.89
C ILE A 120 14.65 -0.24 8.73
N LEU A 121 13.88 -1.26 9.16
CA LEU A 121 12.66 -1.09 9.93
C LEU A 121 12.87 -0.24 11.19
N TYR A 122 13.93 -0.52 11.93
CA TYR A 122 14.22 0.11 13.23
C TYR A 122 15.19 1.29 13.15
N SER A 123 15.53 1.74 11.95
CA SER A 123 16.37 2.92 11.78
C SER A 123 15.73 4.17 12.41
N LYS A 124 16.48 4.86 13.25
CA LYS A 124 16.07 6.12 13.88
C LYS A 124 16.12 7.31 12.91
N ASN A 125 16.68 7.11 11.73
CA ASN A 125 16.75 8.14 10.70
C ASN A 125 15.43 8.29 9.92
N HIS A 126 14.45 7.44 10.15
CA HIS A 126 13.14 7.53 9.52
C HIS A 126 12.18 8.34 10.38
N THR A 127 11.45 9.25 9.76
CA THR A 127 10.39 10.05 10.38
C THR A 127 9.06 9.90 9.65
N GLU A 128 9.12 9.50 8.38
CA GLU A 128 7.95 9.33 7.52
C GLU A 128 7.99 7.96 6.83
N VAL A 129 6.81 7.46 6.51
CA VAL A 129 6.59 6.22 5.77
C VAL A 129 5.49 6.43 4.74
N GLY A 130 5.58 5.76 3.62
CA GLY A 130 4.50 5.64 2.65
C GLY A 130 4.49 4.24 2.07
N ALA A 131 3.33 3.62 1.99
CA ALA A 131 3.17 2.27 1.50
C ALA A 131 2.28 2.22 0.25
N ALA A 132 2.51 1.23 -0.60
CA ALA A 132 1.66 0.95 -1.74
C ALA A 132 1.55 -0.55 -1.98
N VAL A 133 0.39 -0.94 -2.49
CA VAL A 133 0.05 -2.31 -2.89
C VAL A 133 -0.63 -2.26 -4.26
N THR A 134 -0.20 -3.10 -5.20
CA THR A 134 -0.86 -3.23 -6.49
C THR A 134 -0.72 -4.63 -7.05
N GLY A 135 -1.62 -4.99 -7.96
CA GLY A 135 -1.49 -6.15 -8.83
C GLY A 135 -1.48 -5.73 -10.28
N THR A 136 -1.15 -6.64 -11.19
CA THR A 136 -1.23 -6.40 -12.63
C THR A 136 -2.70 -6.33 -13.02
N ASP A 137 -3.16 -5.17 -13.47
CA ASP A 137 -4.57 -4.90 -13.78
C ASP A 137 -5.55 -5.34 -12.67
N GLY A 138 -5.11 -5.21 -11.40
CA GLY A 138 -5.87 -5.62 -10.23
C GLY A 138 -5.76 -7.10 -9.87
N GLY A 139 -4.93 -7.88 -10.57
CA GLY A 139 -4.68 -9.30 -10.36
C GLY A 139 -3.21 -9.64 -10.10
N SER A 140 -2.91 -10.94 -10.17
CA SER A 140 -1.54 -11.46 -9.99
C SER A 140 -0.60 -11.01 -11.11
N PRO A 141 0.69 -10.78 -10.82
CA PRO A 141 1.32 -10.81 -9.51
C PRO A 141 1.06 -9.55 -8.68
N TYR A 142 1.16 -9.70 -7.35
CA TYR A 142 0.95 -8.61 -6.39
C TYR A 142 2.28 -8.08 -5.89
N PHE A 143 2.36 -6.74 -5.80
CA PHE A 143 3.52 -6.02 -5.32
C PHE A 143 3.21 -5.26 -4.04
N TRP A 144 4.15 -5.25 -3.12
CA TRP A 144 4.14 -4.45 -1.89
C TRP A 144 5.39 -3.58 -1.86
N CYS A 145 5.20 -2.29 -1.67
CA CYS A 145 6.31 -1.35 -1.53
C CYS A 145 6.11 -0.46 -0.33
N VAL A 146 7.18 -0.24 0.42
CA VAL A 146 7.26 0.75 1.50
C VAL A 146 8.46 1.63 1.26
N LEU A 147 8.26 2.92 1.31
CA LEU A 147 9.31 3.92 1.29
C LEU A 147 9.39 4.63 2.64
N PHE A 148 10.61 4.86 3.09
CA PHE A 148 10.90 5.63 4.30
C PHE A 148 11.62 6.91 3.92
N SER A 149 11.35 8.00 4.65
CA SER A 149 12.06 9.26 4.49
C SER A 149 12.40 9.90 5.84
N ASN A 150 13.25 10.93 5.79
CA ASN A 150 13.66 11.71 6.97
C ASN A 150 13.07 13.12 6.94
N GLY A 151 11.91 13.29 6.35
CA GLY A 151 11.18 14.55 6.37
C GLY A 151 10.79 14.99 7.79
N LYS A 152 10.42 16.24 7.94
CA LYS A 152 9.82 16.69 9.19
C LYS A 152 8.42 16.07 9.28
N SER A 153 8.04 15.56 10.44
CA SER A 153 6.78 14.85 10.71
C SER A 153 5.48 15.63 10.35
N ASN A 154 5.62 16.85 9.86
CA ASN A 154 4.53 17.69 9.33
C ASN A 154 4.93 18.28 7.97
N SER A 155 5.89 17.66 7.25
CA SER A 155 6.25 18.14 5.93
C SER A 155 5.07 17.92 4.99
N THR A 156 4.46 19.01 4.57
CA THR A 156 3.44 18.97 3.54
C THR A 156 4.12 18.96 2.19
N PHE A 157 3.99 17.85 1.47
CA PHE A 157 4.32 17.86 0.04
C PHE A 157 3.30 18.73 -0.71
N ALA A 158 3.76 19.41 -1.75
CA ALA A 158 2.89 20.23 -2.59
C ALA A 158 2.53 19.47 -3.87
N PHE A 159 1.27 19.56 -4.28
CA PHE A 159 0.82 19.07 -5.57
C PHE A 159 1.15 20.06 -6.68
N GLU A 160 1.57 19.57 -7.83
CA GLU A 160 1.63 20.35 -9.06
C GLU A 160 0.22 20.73 -9.51
N GLY A 161 -0.05 22.02 -9.64
CA GLY A 161 -1.39 22.52 -9.97
C GLY A 161 -2.39 22.42 -8.82
N GLY A 162 -1.95 22.11 -7.59
CA GLY A 162 -2.80 22.09 -6.39
C GLY A 162 -3.79 20.92 -6.31
N VAL A 163 -3.70 19.93 -7.22
CA VAL A 163 -4.62 18.79 -7.29
C VAL A 163 -3.84 17.47 -7.32
N ALA A 164 -4.24 16.52 -6.46
CA ALA A 164 -3.72 15.17 -6.52
C ALA A 164 -4.18 14.47 -7.81
N LYS A 165 -3.26 13.79 -8.51
CA LYS A 165 -3.61 12.94 -9.65
C LYS A 165 -3.96 11.54 -9.13
N PRO A 166 -5.20 11.07 -9.29
CA PRO A 166 -5.57 9.73 -8.89
C PRO A 166 -4.80 8.69 -9.70
N THR A 167 -4.19 7.73 -9.03
CA THR A 167 -3.46 6.63 -9.65
C THR A 167 -4.25 5.36 -9.50
N LYS A 168 -4.88 4.90 -10.57
CA LYS A 168 -5.59 3.61 -10.63
C LYS A 168 -4.96 2.73 -11.72
N PRO A 169 -4.94 1.38 -11.59
CA PRO A 169 -5.26 0.58 -10.42
C PRO A 169 -4.14 0.59 -9.35
N GLY A 170 -4.50 0.28 -8.11
CA GLY A 170 -3.58 0.12 -6.97
C GLY A 170 -4.00 0.96 -5.77
N CYS A 171 -3.33 0.71 -4.66
CA CYS A 171 -3.59 1.36 -3.38
C CYS A 171 -2.31 2.00 -2.85
N TYR A 172 -2.43 3.19 -2.26
CA TYR A 172 -1.35 3.80 -1.50
C TYR A 172 -1.88 4.34 -0.17
N SER A 173 -1.04 4.41 0.83
CA SER A 173 -1.45 4.82 2.18
C SER A 173 -1.81 6.31 2.22
N GLY A 174 -2.74 6.64 3.09
CA GLY A 174 -3.28 8.00 3.18
C GLY A 174 -4.20 8.41 2.02
N ALA A 175 -4.52 7.51 1.08
CA ALA A 175 -5.49 7.77 0.03
C ALA A 175 -6.92 7.74 0.58
N ASN A 176 -7.73 8.73 0.20
CA ASN A 176 -9.14 8.78 0.59
C ASN A 176 -10.07 7.96 -0.33
N ASP A 177 -9.53 7.43 -1.41
CA ASP A 177 -10.29 6.68 -2.42
C ASP A 177 -10.36 5.18 -2.09
N VAL A 178 -11.44 4.54 -2.57
CA VAL A 178 -11.56 3.08 -2.54
C VAL A 178 -10.46 2.47 -3.39
N CYS A 179 -9.65 1.62 -2.78
CA CYS A 179 -8.60 0.88 -3.48
C CYS A 179 -9.20 -0.05 -4.54
N SER A 180 -8.79 0.12 -5.80
CA SER A 180 -9.11 -0.84 -6.85
C SER A 180 -7.94 -1.82 -7.00
N GLY A 181 -8.19 -3.10 -6.76
CA GLY A 181 -7.20 -4.17 -7.00
C GLY A 181 -6.93 -5.12 -5.83
N ALA A 182 -7.52 -4.91 -4.68
CA ALA A 182 -7.41 -5.82 -3.54
C ALA A 182 -8.79 -6.30 -3.06
N HIS A 183 -9.75 -6.47 -3.96
CA HIS A 183 -11.02 -7.10 -3.59
C HIS A 183 -10.80 -8.61 -3.45
N ASP A 184 -10.95 -9.07 -2.22
CA ASP A 184 -11.13 -10.47 -1.91
C ASP A 184 -12.40 -10.97 -2.63
N TRP A 185 -12.22 -11.73 -3.68
CA TRP A 185 -13.32 -12.37 -4.45
C TRP A 185 -14.07 -13.42 -3.63
N SER A 186 -13.69 -13.65 -2.38
CA SER A 186 -14.31 -14.65 -1.52
C SER A 186 -15.76 -14.32 -1.10
N GLN A 187 -16.14 -13.04 -1.14
CA GLN A 187 -17.47 -12.61 -0.70
C GLN A 187 -18.59 -12.73 -1.78
N VAL A 188 -18.21 -12.79 -3.06
CA VAL A 188 -19.23 -12.81 -4.14
C VAL A 188 -19.84 -14.19 -4.35
N SER A 189 -19.12 -15.27 -4.02
CA SER A 189 -19.61 -16.64 -4.21
C SER A 189 -20.69 -17.07 -3.23
N VAL A 190 -20.80 -16.45 -2.06
CA VAL A 190 -21.77 -16.87 -1.03
C VAL A 190 -23.16 -16.31 -1.31
N MET A 191 -23.28 -15.14 -1.91
CA MET A 191 -24.59 -14.54 -2.20
C MET A 191 -25.31 -15.22 -3.40
N LEU A 192 -24.58 -15.77 -4.37
CA LEU A 192 -25.19 -16.47 -5.50
C LEU A 192 -25.73 -17.86 -5.15
N LEU A 193 -25.21 -18.50 -4.09
CA LEU A 193 -25.70 -19.81 -3.66
C LEU A 193 -27.01 -19.72 -2.86
N PHE A 194 -27.29 -18.60 -2.19
CA PHE A 194 -28.55 -18.41 -1.46
C PHE A 194 -29.73 -18.10 -2.37
N THR A 195 -29.52 -17.48 -3.52
CA THR A 195 -30.62 -17.19 -4.46
C THR A 195 -31.06 -18.42 -5.26
N ALA A 196 -30.15 -19.36 -5.54
CA ALA A 196 -30.48 -20.59 -6.24
C ALA A 196 -31.28 -21.57 -5.36
N SER A 197 -31.04 -21.58 -4.05
CA SER A 197 -31.72 -22.49 -3.12
C SER A 197 -33.18 -22.09 -2.82
N VAL A 198 -33.52 -20.82 -2.92
CA VAL A 198 -34.90 -20.33 -2.67
C VAL A 198 -35.82 -20.60 -3.87
N LEU A 199 -35.32 -20.66 -5.10
CA LEU A 199 -36.12 -20.91 -6.30
C LEU A 199 -36.51 -22.39 -6.46
N ILE A 200 -35.75 -23.33 -5.88
CA ILE A 200 -36.09 -24.77 -5.93
C ILE A 200 -37.17 -25.13 -4.92
N ALA A 201 -37.30 -24.38 -3.82
CA ALA A 201 -38.33 -24.67 -2.78
C ALA A 201 -39.74 -24.22 -3.14
N MET A 202 -39.94 -23.38 -4.18
CA MET A 202 -41.25 -22.90 -4.60
C MET A 202 -41.86 -23.67 -5.78
N GLY A 203 -41.18 -24.69 -6.33
CA GLY A 203 -41.59 -25.43 -7.51
C GLY A 203 -42.46 -26.66 -7.26
N PHE A 204 -42.76 -27.05 -6.01
CA PHE A 204 -43.48 -28.30 -5.71
C PHE A 204 -44.73 -28.11 -4.85
N ALA A 205 -45.57 -27.15 -5.16
CA ALA A 205 -46.90 -27.04 -4.49
C ALA A 205 -47.98 -26.70 -5.52
N PHE A 206 -48.33 -27.68 -6.39
CA PHE A 206 -49.63 -27.76 -7.02
C PHE A 206 -50.12 -29.22 -6.92
N PRO A 207 -51.20 -29.51 -6.16
CA PRO A 207 -51.88 -30.77 -6.22
C PRO A 207 -52.83 -30.81 -7.44
N LEU A 208 -52.92 -31.95 -8.06
CA LEU A 208 -53.98 -32.39 -8.97
C LEU A 208 -55.36 -32.38 -8.27
#